data_d805b5840f64012986f13248bc83c75c
#
_entry.id   d805b5840f64012986f13248bc83c75c
#
_cell.length_a   1.000
_cell.length_b   1.000
_cell.length_c   1.000
_cell.angle_alpha   90.00
_cell.angle_beta   90.00
_cell.angle_gamma   90.00
#
_symmetry.space_group_name_H-M   'P 1'
#
loop_
_entity.id
_entity.type
_entity.pdbx_description
1 polymer ?
#
loop_
_entity_poly.entity_id
_entity_poly.type
_entity_poly.pdbx_seq_one_letter_code
_entity_poly.pdbx_strand_id
1 'polypeptide(L)'
;EGGCQVILFQGRVYDTMLQGELLGQLEARINDTRQGRGLEQEKVIRGLVRLGQELREELENAARGKTAREAGNPWIPAWLGYLTRFLSREWLEYKIETELGVKAGKGRKSEPGGSTECGPGPSHEVYHYTELQKMETHILPLGTLLHITAGNMEGLPVFSIVEGLLTGNVNILKLPGNDGGLSLDIILRLIRLEPALADYIYVFDTSSGDLPAMRRMEEMADGIVVWGGDSAMAAVRRSAPPGTRLIEWG
;
A
#
# COMPACT_ATOMS: atom_id res chain seq x y z
N GLU A 1 -1.55 29.54 -8.40
CA GLU A 1 -2.68 28.60 -8.48
C GLU A 1 -2.39 27.50 -7.47
N GLY A 2 -2.79 27.75 -6.21
CA GLY A 2 -2.47 26.89 -5.09
C GLY A 2 -3.50 25.76 -5.01
N GLY A 3 -3.10 24.54 -5.34
CA GLY A 3 -3.83 23.36 -4.90
C GLY A 3 -3.96 23.41 -3.38
N CYS A 4 -5.13 23.07 -2.85
CA CYS A 4 -5.34 23.02 -1.41
C CYS A 4 -4.42 21.93 -0.87
N GLN A 5 -3.33 22.33 -0.21
CA GLN A 5 -2.41 21.40 0.44
C GLN A 5 -3.11 20.80 1.64
N VAL A 6 -3.14 19.49 1.73
CA VAL A 6 -3.96 18.78 2.72
C VAL A 6 -3.22 17.60 3.35
N ILE A 7 -3.63 17.28 4.55
CA ILE A 7 -3.15 16.10 5.30
C ILE A 7 -4.35 15.20 5.59
N LEU A 8 -4.19 13.90 5.33
CA LEU A 8 -5.12 12.89 5.79
C LEU A 8 -4.57 12.23 7.06
N PHE A 9 -5.33 12.33 8.13
CA PHE A 9 -4.95 11.79 9.43
C PHE A 9 -6.17 11.16 10.11
N GLN A 10 -6.09 9.88 10.43
CA GLN A 10 -7.20 9.08 11.00
C GLN A 10 -8.52 9.26 10.23
N GLY A 11 -8.47 9.18 8.91
CA GLY A 11 -9.64 9.30 8.04
C GLY A 11 -10.23 10.70 7.91
N ARG A 12 -9.58 11.73 8.46
CA ARG A 12 -10.01 13.14 8.39
C ARG A 12 -9.00 13.98 7.63
N VAL A 13 -9.49 14.96 6.90
CA VAL A 13 -8.68 15.92 6.13
C VAL A 13 -8.40 17.16 6.97
N TYR A 14 -7.15 17.58 6.99
CA TYR A 14 -6.66 18.75 7.70
C TYR A 14 -5.86 19.66 6.78
N ASP A 15 -5.74 20.93 7.16
CA ASP A 15 -4.86 21.89 6.51
C ASP A 15 -3.38 21.59 6.84
N THR A 16 -2.49 21.85 5.89
CA THR A 16 -1.04 21.65 6.07
C THR A 16 -0.42 22.54 7.15
N MET A 17 -1.07 23.63 7.55
CA MET A 17 -0.64 24.40 8.72
C MET A 17 -0.55 23.57 9.99
N LEU A 18 -1.30 22.47 10.09
CA LEU A 18 -1.27 21.54 11.21
C LEU A 18 -0.21 20.44 11.08
N GLN A 19 0.60 20.46 10.01
CA GLN A 19 1.59 19.38 9.72
C GLN A 19 2.49 19.07 10.92
N GLY A 20 3.07 20.09 11.54
CA GLY A 20 3.98 19.89 12.68
C GLY A 20 3.30 19.24 13.89
N GLU A 21 2.06 19.62 14.18
CA GLU A 21 1.25 19.05 15.25
C GLU A 21 0.89 17.59 14.94
N LEU A 22 0.38 17.32 13.73
CA LEU A 22 -0.05 15.99 13.32
C LEU A 22 1.13 15.01 13.21
N LEU A 23 2.29 15.43 12.71
CA LEU A 23 3.52 14.65 12.75
C LEU A 23 3.96 14.37 14.19
N GLY A 24 3.70 15.29 15.12
CA GLY A 24 3.95 15.11 16.54
C GLY A 24 3.13 14.01 17.19
N GLN A 25 1.92 13.78 16.69
CA GLN A 25 0.99 12.77 17.19
C GLN A 25 1.13 11.42 16.46
N LEU A 26 1.72 11.43 15.25
CA LEU A 26 1.70 10.29 14.33
C LEU A 26 2.33 9.03 14.91
N GLU A 27 3.48 9.15 15.56
CA GLU A 27 4.20 8.01 16.14
C GLU A 27 3.35 7.28 17.20
N ALA A 28 2.69 8.02 18.08
CA ALA A 28 1.81 7.44 19.10
C ALA A 28 0.63 6.70 18.43
N ARG A 29 0.02 7.28 17.39
CA ARG A 29 -1.10 6.66 16.66
C ARG A 29 -0.68 5.39 15.92
N ILE A 30 0.48 5.40 15.29
CA ILE A 30 1.05 4.22 14.64
C ILE A 30 1.27 3.11 15.68
N ASN A 31 1.85 3.44 16.83
CA ASN A 31 2.10 2.47 17.89
C ASN A 31 0.79 1.89 18.45
N ASP A 32 -0.23 2.70 18.68
CA ASP A 32 -1.57 2.24 19.09
C ASP A 32 -2.15 1.26 18.07
N THR A 33 -2.07 1.59 16.78
CA THR A 33 -2.55 0.73 15.68
C THR A 33 -1.80 -0.61 15.63
N ARG A 34 -0.47 -0.59 15.77
CA ARG A 34 0.38 -1.79 15.74
C ARG A 34 0.20 -2.70 16.94
N GLN A 35 -0.15 -2.16 18.11
CA GLN A 35 -0.47 -2.93 19.32
C GLN A 35 -1.87 -3.54 19.27
N GLY A 36 -2.70 -3.13 18.33
CA GLY A 36 -4.04 -3.65 18.12
C GLY A 36 -4.04 -5.06 17.52
N ARG A 37 -5.24 -5.51 17.08
CA ARG A 37 -5.43 -6.87 16.52
C ARG A 37 -4.80 -7.09 15.14
N GLY A 38 -4.18 -6.08 14.56
CA GLY A 38 -3.71 -6.10 13.18
C GLY A 38 -4.84 -5.90 12.16
N LEU A 39 -4.44 -5.66 10.92
CA LEU A 39 -5.37 -5.44 9.81
C LEU A 39 -5.79 -6.79 9.21
N GLU A 40 -7.08 -7.07 9.26
CA GLU A 40 -7.63 -8.28 8.62
C GLU A 40 -7.59 -8.13 7.10
N GLN A 41 -6.84 -8.98 6.42
CA GLN A 41 -6.65 -8.95 4.97
C GLN A 41 -7.98 -8.97 4.19
N GLU A 42 -9.00 -9.70 4.68
CA GLU A 42 -10.31 -9.73 4.04
C GLU A 42 -11.04 -8.37 4.10
N LYS A 43 -10.83 -7.56 5.14
CA LYS A 43 -11.36 -6.18 5.17
C LYS A 43 -10.70 -5.33 4.11
N VAL A 44 -9.38 -5.46 3.93
CA VAL A 44 -8.64 -4.77 2.86
C VAL A 44 -9.20 -5.15 1.50
N ILE A 45 -9.25 -6.45 1.19
CA ILE A 45 -9.76 -6.96 -0.09
C ILE A 45 -11.19 -6.46 -0.34
N ARG A 46 -12.07 -6.56 0.63
CA ARG A 46 -13.46 -6.10 0.52
C ARG A 46 -13.55 -4.60 0.22
N GLY A 47 -12.78 -3.77 0.93
CA GLY A 47 -12.74 -2.32 0.69
C GLY A 47 -12.24 -1.99 -0.72
N LEU A 48 -11.17 -2.64 -1.15
CA LEU A 48 -10.58 -2.45 -2.48
C LEU A 48 -11.50 -2.91 -3.61
N VAL A 49 -12.17 -4.05 -3.46
CA VAL A 49 -13.14 -4.56 -4.45
C VAL A 49 -14.32 -3.61 -4.60
N ARG A 50 -14.87 -3.09 -3.49
CA ARG A 50 -15.95 -2.11 -3.52
C ARG A 50 -15.51 -0.82 -4.19
N LEU A 51 -14.31 -0.33 -3.89
CA LEU A 51 -13.73 0.83 -4.58
C LEU A 51 -13.61 0.57 -6.09
N GLY A 52 -13.08 -0.59 -6.48
CA GLY A 52 -12.97 -0.98 -7.90
C GLY A 52 -14.33 -1.04 -8.61
N GLN A 53 -15.40 -1.41 -7.93
CA GLN A 53 -16.77 -1.39 -8.46
C GLN A 53 -17.27 0.04 -8.67
N GLU A 54 -17.16 0.93 -7.66
CA GLU A 54 -17.54 2.34 -7.78
C GLU A 54 -16.81 3.02 -8.97
N LEU A 55 -15.49 2.83 -9.05
CA LEU A 55 -14.70 3.41 -10.12
C LEU A 55 -15.06 2.86 -11.51
N ARG A 56 -15.45 1.59 -11.61
CA ARG A 56 -15.92 0.99 -12.88
C ARG A 56 -17.24 1.58 -13.31
N GLU A 57 -18.17 1.76 -12.38
CA GLU A 57 -19.48 2.40 -12.67
C GLU A 57 -19.29 3.84 -13.16
N GLU A 58 -18.35 4.60 -12.58
CA GLU A 58 -18.02 5.95 -13.06
C GLU A 58 -17.48 5.93 -14.50
N LEU A 59 -16.56 5.00 -14.81
CA LEU A 59 -16.04 4.82 -16.18
C LEU A 59 -17.13 4.49 -17.18
N GLU A 60 -18.02 3.56 -16.85
CA GLU A 60 -19.12 3.18 -17.73
C GLU A 60 -20.11 4.32 -17.95
N ASN A 61 -20.39 5.11 -16.90
CA ASN A 61 -21.25 6.29 -17.00
C ASN A 61 -20.61 7.39 -17.86
N ALA A 62 -19.30 7.61 -17.70
CA ALA A 62 -18.54 8.53 -18.54
C ALA A 62 -18.56 8.10 -20.01
N ALA A 63 -18.35 6.81 -20.29
CA ALA A 63 -18.41 6.25 -21.65
C ALA A 63 -19.79 6.38 -22.31
N ARG A 64 -20.86 6.35 -21.51
CA ARG A 64 -22.25 6.56 -21.99
C ARG A 64 -22.61 8.04 -22.21
N GLY A 65 -21.67 8.97 -22.04
CA GLY A 65 -21.89 10.41 -22.30
C GLY A 65 -22.69 11.14 -21.23
N LYS A 66 -22.95 10.52 -20.09
CA LYS A 66 -23.75 11.12 -19.01
C LYS A 66 -22.97 12.09 -18.12
N THR A 67 -21.64 12.04 -18.11
CA THR A 67 -20.76 12.84 -17.24
C THR A 67 -19.54 13.45 -17.95
N ALA A 68 -19.27 13.09 -19.21
CA ALA A 68 -18.08 13.54 -19.94
C ALA A 68 -18.01 15.06 -20.18
N ARG A 69 -19.12 15.78 -20.01
CA ARG A 69 -19.19 17.26 -20.14
C ARG A 69 -18.89 18.01 -18.84
N GLU A 70 -19.03 17.34 -17.68
CA GLU A 70 -18.82 17.96 -16.36
C GLU A 70 -17.43 17.69 -15.77
N ALA A 71 -16.78 16.61 -16.20
CA ALA A 71 -15.50 16.16 -15.64
C ALA A 71 -14.28 16.62 -16.42
N GLY A 72 -14.22 17.76 -17.00
CA GLY A 72 -13.08 18.53 -17.55
C GLY A 72 -11.69 17.89 -17.81
N ASN A 73 -11.52 16.57 -17.62
CA ASN A 73 -10.26 15.87 -17.80
C ASN A 73 -10.39 14.64 -18.70
N PRO A 74 -9.93 14.70 -19.97
CA PRO A 74 -10.01 13.60 -20.92
C PRO A 74 -9.05 12.41 -20.65
N TRP A 75 -8.18 12.51 -19.65
CA TRP A 75 -7.15 11.51 -19.35
C TRP A 75 -7.54 10.45 -18.30
N ILE A 76 -8.62 10.67 -17.57
CA ILE A 76 -9.13 9.76 -16.54
C ILE A 76 -9.37 8.33 -17.03
N PRO A 77 -9.82 8.04 -18.27
CA PRO A 77 -10.27 6.71 -18.66
C PRO A 77 -9.20 5.61 -18.64
N ALA A 78 -7.99 5.88 -19.11
CA ALA A 78 -6.98 4.82 -19.25
C ALA A 78 -6.43 4.33 -17.91
N TRP A 79 -6.02 5.25 -17.07
CA TRP A 79 -5.48 4.95 -15.74
C TRP A 79 -6.54 4.31 -14.82
N LEU A 80 -7.75 4.85 -14.83
CA LEU A 80 -8.87 4.34 -14.05
C LEU A 80 -9.25 2.91 -14.49
N GLY A 81 -9.16 2.62 -15.78
CA GLY A 81 -9.35 1.27 -16.32
C GLY A 81 -8.30 0.27 -15.79
N TYR A 82 -7.06 0.68 -15.65
CA TYR A 82 -6.02 -0.12 -15.00
C TYR A 82 -6.34 -0.38 -13.53
N LEU A 83 -6.68 0.68 -12.79
CA LEU A 83 -6.98 0.58 -11.37
C LEU A 83 -8.18 -0.34 -11.12
N THR A 84 -9.25 -0.24 -11.91
CA THR A 84 -10.44 -1.11 -11.74
C THR A 84 -10.15 -2.59 -11.99
N ARG A 85 -9.21 -2.92 -12.87
CA ARG A 85 -8.73 -4.31 -13.08
C ARG A 85 -7.94 -4.80 -11.89
N PHE A 86 -7.00 -3.98 -11.43
CA PHE A 86 -6.14 -4.26 -10.29
C PHE A 86 -6.95 -4.46 -8.98
N LEU A 87 -8.06 -3.75 -8.81
CA LEU A 87 -8.94 -3.83 -7.65
C LEU A 87 -10.03 -4.92 -7.78
N SER A 88 -9.91 -5.88 -8.71
CA SER A 88 -10.79 -7.04 -8.72
C SER A 88 -10.37 -8.08 -7.68
N ARG A 89 -11.34 -8.83 -7.12
CA ARG A 89 -11.04 -9.85 -6.12
C ARG A 89 -10.07 -10.90 -6.64
N GLU A 90 -10.32 -11.38 -7.85
CA GLU A 90 -9.49 -12.40 -8.51
C GLU A 90 -8.04 -11.95 -8.66
N TRP A 91 -7.83 -10.68 -9.02
CA TRP A 91 -6.49 -10.13 -9.18
C TRP A 91 -5.79 -9.93 -7.85
N LEU A 92 -6.48 -9.41 -6.83
CA LEU A 92 -5.92 -9.23 -5.49
C LEU A 92 -5.55 -10.57 -4.84
N GLU A 93 -6.42 -11.58 -4.95
CA GLU A 93 -6.15 -12.92 -4.43
C GLU A 93 -4.99 -13.59 -5.16
N TYR A 94 -4.97 -13.52 -6.50
CA TYR A 94 -3.88 -14.02 -7.32
C TYR A 94 -2.54 -13.37 -6.95
N LYS A 95 -2.52 -12.05 -6.75
CA LYS A 95 -1.30 -11.32 -6.34
C LYS A 95 -0.81 -11.79 -4.98
N ILE A 96 -1.69 -11.92 -4.00
CA ILE A 96 -1.36 -12.40 -2.66
C ILE A 96 -0.78 -13.82 -2.73
N GLU A 97 -1.45 -14.72 -3.46
CA GLU A 97 -0.98 -16.11 -3.60
C GLU A 97 0.37 -16.19 -4.30
N THR A 98 0.58 -15.39 -5.35
CA THR A 98 1.80 -15.42 -6.15
C THR A 98 2.99 -14.82 -5.41
N GLU A 99 2.80 -13.69 -4.74
CA GLU A 99 3.90 -12.94 -4.13
C GLU A 99 4.20 -13.39 -2.70
N LEU A 100 3.17 -13.74 -1.93
CA LEU A 100 3.33 -14.17 -0.54
C LEU A 100 3.30 -15.69 -0.37
N GLY A 101 2.87 -16.45 -1.38
CA GLY A 101 2.75 -17.91 -1.30
C GLY A 101 1.70 -18.38 -0.29
N VAL A 102 0.72 -17.54 0.04
CA VAL A 102 -0.37 -17.83 0.99
C VAL A 102 -1.72 -17.63 0.32
N LYS A 103 -2.71 -18.45 0.68
CA LYS A 103 -4.09 -18.22 0.22
C LYS A 103 -4.66 -17.00 0.91
N ALA A 104 -5.27 -16.11 0.12
CA ALA A 104 -5.89 -14.89 0.62
C ALA A 104 -6.91 -15.22 1.75
N GLY A 105 -6.83 -14.48 2.86
CA GLY A 105 -7.71 -14.65 4.02
C GLY A 105 -7.48 -15.89 4.87
N LYS A 106 -6.51 -16.75 4.54
CA LYS A 106 -6.12 -17.89 5.36
C LYS A 106 -4.62 -17.85 5.63
N GLY A 107 -4.23 -17.71 6.89
CA GLY A 107 -2.88 -18.02 7.30
C GLY A 107 -2.47 -19.38 6.75
N ARG A 108 -1.25 -19.52 6.25
CA ARG A 108 -0.78 -20.80 5.67
C ARG A 108 -0.80 -21.88 6.72
N LYS A 109 -1.83 -22.73 6.70
CA LYS A 109 -1.68 -24.07 7.25
C LYS A 109 -0.90 -24.86 6.21
N SER A 110 0.38 -25.11 6.48
CA SER A 110 1.16 -26.05 5.67
C SER A 110 0.47 -27.41 5.73
N GLU A 111 -0.14 -27.82 4.64
CA GLU A 111 -0.51 -29.23 4.50
C GLU A 111 0.77 -30.07 4.45
N PRO A 112 0.83 -31.20 5.14
CA PRO A 112 2.00 -32.05 5.11
C PRO A 112 2.17 -32.61 3.70
N GLY A 113 3.33 -32.30 3.10
CA GLY A 113 3.96 -32.84 1.93
C GLY A 113 3.14 -33.66 0.96
N GLY A 114 2.85 -33.07 -0.21
CA GLY A 114 2.71 -33.87 -1.42
C GLY A 114 4.07 -34.48 -1.75
N SER A 115 4.19 -35.77 -1.63
CA SER A 115 5.35 -36.53 -2.06
C SER A 115 5.51 -36.39 -3.57
N THR A 116 6.49 -35.62 -4.01
CA THR A 116 6.99 -35.70 -5.37
C THR A 116 7.76 -37.02 -5.43
N GLU A 117 7.19 -38.03 -6.05
CA GLU A 117 7.91 -39.27 -6.40
C GLU A 117 9.02 -38.92 -7.36
N CYS A 118 10.24 -38.79 -6.85
CA CYS A 118 11.45 -38.92 -7.66
C CYS A 118 11.65 -40.40 -7.96
N GLY A 119 11.74 -40.73 -9.26
CA GLY A 119 12.02 -42.08 -9.76
C GLY A 119 13.34 -42.67 -9.21
N PRO A 120 13.56 -43.98 -9.38
CA PRO A 120 14.61 -44.71 -8.70
C PRO A 120 16.01 -44.34 -9.22
N GLY A 121 16.75 -43.59 -8.41
CA GLY A 121 18.19 -43.41 -8.48
C GLY A 121 18.89 -44.28 -7.44
N PRO A 122 20.19 -44.59 -7.61
CA PRO A 122 20.89 -45.63 -6.86
C PRO A 122 20.92 -45.35 -5.36
N SER A 123 20.74 -46.43 -4.61
CA SER A 123 20.69 -46.54 -3.16
C SER A 123 21.77 -45.76 -2.42
N HIS A 124 21.41 -44.58 -1.90
CA HIS A 124 22.01 -44.00 -0.72
C HIS A 124 20.97 -43.98 0.36
N GLU A 125 21.35 -44.42 1.56
CA GLU A 125 20.51 -44.40 2.76
C GLU A 125 19.91 -43.01 2.96
N VAL A 126 18.63 -42.88 2.61
CA VAL A 126 17.84 -41.67 2.89
C VAL A 126 17.54 -41.69 4.37
N TYR A 127 18.29 -40.91 5.13
CA TYR A 127 17.90 -40.61 6.50
C TYR A 127 16.54 -39.94 6.48
N HIS A 128 15.51 -40.68 6.85
CA HIS A 128 14.16 -40.16 7.05
C HIS A 128 14.16 -39.16 8.23
N TYR A 129 14.40 -37.90 7.95
CA TYR A 129 14.08 -36.80 8.87
C TYR A 129 12.56 -36.50 8.85
N THR A 130 11.74 -37.51 8.87
CA THR A 130 10.28 -37.38 8.68
C THR A 130 9.52 -37.02 9.96
N GLU A 131 10.17 -36.75 11.08
CA GLU A 131 9.48 -36.36 12.31
C GLU A 131 9.97 -35.04 12.93
N LEU A 132 10.88 -34.31 12.31
CA LEU A 132 11.36 -33.04 12.82
C LEU A 132 10.75 -31.88 12.03
N GLN A 133 9.78 -31.26 12.67
CA GLN A 133 9.32 -29.91 12.43
C GLN A 133 8.25 -29.73 11.33
N LYS A 134 7.00 -29.71 11.78
CA LYS A 134 5.99 -28.86 11.17
C LYS A 134 6.50 -27.40 11.27
N MET A 135 7.20 -26.96 10.25
CA MET A 135 7.63 -25.57 10.18
C MET A 135 6.43 -24.73 9.76
N GLU A 136 5.87 -24.00 10.71
CA GLU A 136 4.79 -23.06 10.44
C GLU A 136 5.39 -21.73 10.00
N THR A 137 5.16 -21.34 8.75
CA THR A 137 5.63 -20.06 8.22
C THR A 137 4.55 -19.02 8.41
N HIS A 138 4.84 -17.98 9.18
CA HIS A 138 3.96 -16.83 9.35
C HIS A 138 4.51 -15.65 8.53
N ILE A 139 3.64 -15.01 7.75
CA ILE A 139 3.94 -13.74 7.09
C ILE A 139 3.47 -12.63 8.01
N LEU A 140 4.41 -11.79 8.43
CA LEU A 140 4.15 -10.64 9.27
C LEU A 140 4.37 -9.35 8.47
N PRO A 141 3.59 -8.29 8.74
CA PRO A 141 3.87 -6.98 8.18
C PRO A 141 5.25 -6.50 8.60
N LEU A 142 5.89 -5.69 7.76
CA LEU A 142 7.13 -4.99 8.13
C LEU A 142 6.91 -4.03 9.32
N GLY A 143 5.72 -3.43 9.37
CA GLY A 143 5.32 -2.46 10.36
C GLY A 143 4.78 -1.19 9.75
N THR A 144 5.59 -0.14 9.68
CA THR A 144 5.25 1.14 9.07
C THR A 144 6.01 1.32 7.76
N LEU A 145 5.30 1.63 6.68
CA LEU A 145 5.88 1.95 5.39
C LEU A 145 5.73 3.45 5.09
N LEU A 146 6.82 4.09 4.70
CA LEU A 146 6.81 5.43 4.11
C LEU A 146 6.85 5.28 2.59
N HIS A 147 5.83 5.77 1.90
CA HIS A 147 5.76 5.78 0.44
C HIS A 147 6.16 7.15 -0.10
N ILE A 148 7.21 7.19 -0.90
CA ILE A 148 7.70 8.37 -1.63
C ILE A 148 7.49 8.06 -3.11
N THR A 149 6.50 8.69 -3.73
CA THR A 149 6.11 8.37 -5.11
C THR A 149 6.51 9.48 -6.08
N ALA A 150 6.86 9.07 -7.30
CA ALA A 150 7.11 9.99 -8.39
C ALA A 150 5.81 10.61 -8.90
N GLY A 151 5.87 11.87 -9.32
CA GLY A 151 4.71 12.56 -9.85
C GLY A 151 4.47 12.39 -11.35
N ASN A 152 5.29 11.60 -12.04
CA ASN A 152 5.19 11.38 -13.49
C ASN A 152 4.20 10.26 -13.88
N MET A 153 3.62 9.57 -12.91
CA MET A 153 2.65 8.50 -13.13
C MET A 153 1.44 8.71 -12.24
N GLU A 154 0.31 9.07 -12.85
CA GLU A 154 -0.96 9.21 -12.15
C GLU A 154 -1.38 7.90 -11.49
N GLY A 155 -1.91 8.00 -10.26
CA GLY A 155 -2.39 6.83 -9.50
C GLY A 155 -1.32 5.97 -8.85
N LEU A 156 -0.06 6.18 -9.14
CA LEU A 156 1.04 5.44 -8.50
C LEU A 156 0.97 5.48 -6.96
N PRO A 157 0.65 6.63 -6.32
CA PRO A 157 0.50 6.66 -4.86
C PRO A 157 -0.56 5.68 -4.35
N VAL A 158 -1.69 5.55 -5.07
CA VAL A 158 -2.77 4.61 -4.70
C VAL A 158 -2.29 3.16 -4.81
N PHE A 159 -1.62 2.79 -5.90
CA PHE A 159 -1.05 1.44 -6.06
C PHE A 159 -0.08 1.10 -4.93
N SER A 160 0.82 2.02 -4.59
CA SER A 160 1.79 1.81 -3.52
C SER A 160 1.14 1.60 -2.15
N ILE A 161 0.08 2.36 -1.83
CA ILE A 161 -0.70 2.18 -0.61
C ILE A 161 -1.44 0.85 -0.60
N VAL A 162 -2.04 0.44 -1.72
CA VAL A 162 -2.75 -0.85 -1.81
C VAL A 162 -1.83 -2.02 -1.48
N GLU A 163 -0.60 -2.02 -1.98
CA GLU A 163 0.39 -3.07 -1.68
C GLU A 163 0.77 -3.11 -0.19
N GLY A 164 0.97 -1.94 0.41
CA GLY A 164 1.23 -1.84 1.84
C GLY A 164 0.06 -2.34 2.70
N LEU A 165 -1.18 -2.05 2.31
CA LEU A 165 -2.38 -2.53 3.00
C LEU A 165 -2.58 -4.03 2.87
N LEU A 166 -2.39 -4.62 1.68
CA LEU A 166 -2.51 -6.06 1.43
C LEU A 166 -1.54 -6.88 2.28
N THR A 167 -0.42 -6.30 2.63
CA THR A 167 0.62 -6.89 3.49
C THR A 167 0.47 -6.50 4.97
N GLY A 168 -0.61 -5.78 5.34
CA GLY A 168 -0.98 -5.48 6.72
C GLY A 168 -0.19 -4.34 7.39
N ASN A 169 0.54 -3.55 6.61
CA ASN A 169 1.36 -2.45 7.12
C ASN A 169 0.54 -1.19 7.40
N VAL A 170 1.02 -0.35 8.32
CA VAL A 170 0.62 1.06 8.43
C VAL A 170 1.36 1.85 7.34
N ASN A 171 0.67 2.75 6.66
CA ASN A 171 1.19 3.42 5.48
C ASN A 171 1.19 4.93 5.68
N ILE A 172 2.35 5.55 5.54
CA ILE A 172 2.53 6.99 5.46
C ILE A 172 2.82 7.31 3.99
N LEU A 173 2.00 8.12 3.36
CA LEU A 173 2.19 8.55 1.99
C LEU A 173 2.62 10.02 1.95
N LYS A 174 3.77 10.27 1.38
CA LYS A 174 4.18 11.60 0.96
C LYS A 174 3.69 11.81 -0.47
N LEU A 175 2.70 12.71 -0.64
CA LEU A 175 2.16 13.02 -1.97
C LEU A 175 3.21 13.66 -2.88
N PRO A 176 3.23 13.31 -4.17
CA PRO A 176 4.00 14.09 -5.16
C PRO A 176 3.34 15.46 -5.36
N GLY A 177 4.15 16.50 -5.59
CA GLY A 177 3.65 17.86 -5.68
C GLY A 177 2.70 18.17 -6.85
N ASN A 178 2.55 17.23 -7.78
CA ASN A 178 1.65 17.32 -8.94
C ASN A 178 0.53 16.26 -8.93
N ASP A 179 0.20 15.68 -7.76
CA ASP A 179 -0.89 14.68 -7.64
C ASP A 179 -2.27 15.23 -8.03
N GLY A 180 -2.46 16.55 -7.93
CA GLY A 180 -3.74 17.19 -8.28
C GLY A 180 -4.92 16.79 -7.39
N GLY A 181 -4.68 16.09 -6.27
CA GLY A 181 -5.71 15.64 -5.34
C GLY A 181 -6.35 14.31 -5.68
N LEU A 182 -5.97 13.70 -6.81
CA LEU A 182 -6.57 12.45 -7.31
C LEU A 182 -6.34 11.28 -6.36
N SER A 183 -5.10 11.08 -5.92
CA SER A 183 -4.77 9.97 -5.02
C SER A 183 -5.47 10.12 -3.68
N LEU A 184 -5.55 11.35 -3.16
CA LEU A 184 -6.26 11.62 -1.91
C LEU A 184 -7.76 11.32 -2.02
N ASP A 185 -8.42 11.73 -3.12
CA ASP A 185 -9.84 11.44 -3.35
C ASP A 185 -10.12 9.93 -3.34
N ILE A 186 -9.31 9.15 -4.03
CA ILE A 186 -9.46 7.70 -4.08
C ILE A 186 -9.22 7.05 -2.71
N ILE A 187 -8.22 7.51 -1.97
CA ILE A 187 -7.94 7.02 -0.62
C ILE A 187 -9.09 7.37 0.34
N LEU A 188 -9.66 8.56 0.25
CA LEU A 188 -10.84 8.95 1.05
C LEU A 188 -12.05 8.08 0.73
N ARG A 189 -12.30 7.77 -0.55
CA ARG A 189 -13.35 6.84 -0.96
C ARG A 189 -13.12 5.45 -0.37
N LEU A 190 -11.88 4.96 -0.42
CA LEU A 190 -11.51 3.66 0.16
C LEU A 190 -11.81 3.63 1.68
N ILE A 191 -11.42 4.65 2.43
CA ILE A 191 -11.68 4.75 3.87
C ILE A 191 -13.18 4.85 4.16
N ARG A 192 -13.95 5.58 3.34
CA ARG A 192 -15.41 5.63 3.45
C ARG A 192 -16.05 4.24 3.29
N LEU A 193 -15.55 3.44 2.34
CA LEU A 193 -16.05 2.10 2.06
C LEU A 193 -15.63 1.06 3.11
N GLU A 194 -14.45 1.22 3.70
CA GLU A 194 -13.93 0.38 4.77
C GLU A 194 -13.25 1.24 5.85
N PRO A 195 -14.02 1.74 6.83
CA PRO A 195 -13.52 2.65 7.86
C PRO A 195 -12.39 2.08 8.73
N ALA A 196 -12.25 0.76 8.79
CA ALA A 196 -11.15 0.12 9.52
C ALA A 196 -9.76 0.47 8.96
N LEU A 197 -9.69 1.01 7.73
CA LEU A 197 -8.45 1.45 7.10
C LEU A 197 -7.97 2.84 7.55
N ALA A 198 -8.81 3.59 8.26
CA ALA A 198 -8.50 4.97 8.65
C ALA A 198 -7.22 5.11 9.50
N ASP A 199 -6.94 4.11 10.35
CA ASP A 199 -5.75 4.08 11.21
C ASP A 199 -4.52 3.46 10.54
N TYR A 200 -4.68 2.99 9.29
CA TYR A 200 -3.61 2.36 8.50
C TYR A 200 -3.13 3.23 7.34
N ILE A 201 -3.72 4.42 7.14
CA ILE A 201 -3.37 5.31 6.04
C ILE A 201 -3.24 6.75 6.55
N TYR A 202 -2.06 7.31 6.37
CA TYR A 202 -1.74 8.71 6.65
C TYR A 202 -1.16 9.34 5.39
N VAL A 203 -1.66 10.52 5.01
CA VAL A 203 -1.20 11.20 3.78
C VAL A 203 -0.74 12.61 4.12
N PHE A 204 0.45 12.96 3.67
CA PHE A 204 1.04 14.29 3.86
C PHE A 204 1.39 14.91 2.51
N ASP A 205 0.81 16.06 2.21
CA ASP A 205 1.21 16.88 1.08
C ASP A 205 2.38 17.79 1.50
N THR A 206 3.52 17.14 1.71
CA THR A 206 4.76 17.76 2.19
C THR A 206 5.72 17.96 1.05
N SER A 207 6.33 19.14 0.96
CA SER A 207 7.42 19.38 0.01
C SER A 207 8.61 18.47 0.30
N SER A 208 9.24 17.93 -0.74
CA SER A 208 10.50 17.19 -0.60
C SER A 208 11.65 18.05 -0.07
N GLY A 209 11.51 19.39 -0.12
CA GLY A 209 12.44 20.36 0.46
C GLY A 209 12.21 20.60 1.97
N ASP A 210 11.11 20.17 2.54
CA ASP A 210 10.87 20.19 3.98
C ASP A 210 11.62 19.02 4.65
N LEU A 211 12.92 19.17 4.75
CA LEU A 211 13.80 18.12 5.29
C LEU A 211 13.45 17.71 6.73
N PRO A 212 13.06 18.62 7.65
CA PRO A 212 12.63 18.23 8.99
C PRO A 212 11.40 17.31 8.97
N ALA A 213 10.38 17.63 8.18
CA ALA A 213 9.17 16.81 8.06
C ALA A 213 9.48 15.45 7.41
N MET A 214 10.27 15.45 6.33
CA MET A 214 10.71 14.22 5.66
C MET A 214 11.45 13.31 6.62
N ARG A 215 12.45 13.84 7.33
CA ARG A 215 13.23 13.06 8.29
C ARG A 215 12.37 12.45 9.39
N ARG A 216 11.40 13.20 9.88
CA ARG A 216 10.49 12.70 10.91
C ARG A 216 9.63 11.53 10.41
N MET A 217 9.16 11.57 9.17
CA MET A 217 8.44 10.44 8.55
C MET A 217 9.37 9.25 8.32
N GLU A 218 10.62 9.48 7.89
CA GLU A 218 11.62 8.43 7.70
C GLU A 218 11.98 7.72 9.01
N GLU A 219 12.09 8.46 10.13
CA GLU A 219 12.40 7.91 11.46
C GLU A 219 11.30 7.00 12.02
N MET A 220 10.05 7.18 11.59
CA MET A 220 8.91 6.33 11.98
C MET A 220 8.75 5.09 11.09
N ALA A 221 9.49 5.00 9.97
CA ALA A 221 9.32 3.96 8.98
C ALA A 221 10.23 2.75 9.22
N ASP A 222 9.65 1.57 9.29
CA ASP A 222 10.37 0.29 9.23
C ASP A 222 10.82 -0.04 7.80
N GLY A 223 10.13 0.52 6.80
CA GLY A 223 10.49 0.43 5.40
C GLY A 223 10.13 1.69 4.62
N ILE A 224 10.96 2.05 3.62
CA ILE A 224 10.70 3.16 2.71
C ILE A 224 10.54 2.60 1.31
N VAL A 225 9.37 2.83 0.73
CA VAL A 225 9.06 2.50 -0.67
C VAL A 225 9.29 3.75 -1.49
N VAL A 226 10.27 3.73 -2.37
CA VAL A 226 10.60 4.85 -3.24
C VAL A 226 10.37 4.50 -4.71
N TRP A 227 9.55 5.32 -5.37
CA TRP A 227 9.31 5.27 -6.81
C TRP A 227 9.92 6.52 -7.43
N GLY A 228 10.90 6.35 -8.31
CA GLY A 228 11.54 7.50 -8.95
C GLY A 228 12.86 7.16 -9.60
N GLY A 229 13.47 8.13 -10.26
CA GLY A 229 14.77 7.97 -10.87
C GLY A 229 15.93 7.95 -9.86
N ASP A 230 17.13 7.69 -10.35
CA ASP A 230 18.37 7.51 -9.58
C ASP A 230 18.63 8.61 -8.54
N SER A 231 18.29 9.86 -8.85
CA SER A 231 18.50 11.00 -7.93
C SER A 231 17.62 10.92 -6.69
N ALA A 232 16.36 10.49 -6.84
CA ALA A 232 15.43 10.31 -5.74
C ALA A 232 15.86 9.13 -4.86
N MET A 233 16.21 7.99 -5.48
CA MET A 233 16.74 6.82 -4.77
C MET A 233 18.03 7.15 -4.01
N ALA A 234 18.97 7.85 -4.64
CA ALA A 234 20.20 8.28 -3.99
C ALA A 234 19.94 9.24 -2.82
N ALA A 235 18.92 10.09 -2.89
CA ALA A 235 18.55 10.96 -1.80
C ALA A 235 18.03 10.13 -0.61
N VAL A 236 17.09 9.22 -0.85
CA VAL A 236 16.51 8.35 0.19
C VAL A 236 17.57 7.46 0.82
N ARG A 237 18.47 6.85 0.04
CA ARG A 237 19.59 6.05 0.57
C ARG A 237 20.49 6.83 1.53
N ARG A 238 20.63 8.15 1.33
CA ARG A 238 21.44 9.01 2.23
C ARG A 238 20.70 9.42 3.49
N SER A 239 19.38 9.57 3.45
CA SER A 239 18.57 10.04 4.58
C SER A 239 17.97 8.91 5.41
N ALA A 240 17.79 7.73 4.85
CA ALA A 240 17.16 6.60 5.52
C ALA A 240 17.90 6.25 6.82
N PRO A 241 17.17 6.07 7.94
CA PRO A 241 17.75 5.65 9.20
C PRO A 241 18.39 4.25 9.11
N PRO A 242 19.42 3.98 9.93
CA PRO A 242 19.98 2.64 10.02
C PRO A 242 18.93 1.59 10.39
N GLY A 243 18.87 0.49 9.63
CA GLY A 243 17.92 -0.60 9.86
C GLY A 243 16.62 -0.49 9.09
N THR A 244 16.30 0.68 8.51
CA THR A 244 15.14 0.85 7.64
C THR A 244 15.34 0.10 6.33
N ARG A 245 14.35 -0.68 5.90
CA ARG A 245 14.39 -1.40 4.62
C ARG A 245 14.04 -0.46 3.48
N LEU A 246 14.84 -0.50 2.41
CA LEU A 246 14.56 0.25 1.19
C LEU A 246 13.95 -0.69 0.13
N ILE A 247 12.83 -0.26 -0.45
CA ILE A 247 12.12 -0.92 -1.54
C ILE A 247 12.10 0.08 -2.70
N GLU A 248 12.94 -0.16 -3.69
CA GLU A 248 13.24 0.80 -4.75
C GLU A 248 12.66 0.34 -6.08
N TRP A 249 11.92 1.24 -6.73
CA TRP A 249 11.31 1.04 -8.04
C TRP A 249 11.71 2.19 -8.98
N GLY A 250 12.47 1.87 -10.03
CA GLY A 250 12.96 2.83 -11.00
C GLY A 250 13.02 2.32 -12.41
#